data_c740f8ee21b9ca81112c5cc6bd58736f
#
_entry.id   c740f8ee21b9ca81112c5cc6bd58736f
#
_cell.length_a   1.000
_cell.length_b   1.000
_cell.length_c   1.000
_cell.angle_alpha   90.00
_cell.angle_beta   90.00
_cell.angle_gamma   90.00
#
_symmetry.space_group_name_H-M   'P 1'
#
loop_
_entity.id
_entity.type
_entity.pdbx_description
1 polymer ?
#
loop_
_entity_poly.entity_id
_entity_poly.type
_entity_poly.pdbx_seq_one_letter_code
_entity_poly.pdbx_strand_id
1 'polypeptide(L)'
;MTTASSSSNVSKPAVPRRRVLVAGATGRQGGAIARGLLRDGLAVRALTRNPASPAAVALTALGASVVAGDLNDPRSLVDAVAGVDTVVLVSTPYEEGPEAEIRQGIALVDAAKNAEVEHFVFNSVASATRETGVPHFDSKGVIERHLEATGLPYTVVAPSAFVDDWLTDPDALGDLKGGHLSMAMTPTRELQQISIAEVAAVSVLVTEQREPFLGERIELASDSISGLEMAKIISQESGQNVEYRELSAAQAQEFMGYDLATMFTWFETTGFDVEVAALQQRFPTVGWTTFEQWAQAQDWSALEPDAT
;
A
#
# COMPACT_ATOMS: atom_id res chain seq x y z
N MET A 1 65.50 18.93 7.94
CA MET A 1 64.72 18.71 6.68
C MET A 1 63.61 17.75 6.97
N THR A 2 62.41 18.27 7.23
CA THR A 2 61.24 17.49 7.61
C THR A 2 60.33 17.41 6.38
N THR A 3 60.20 16.24 5.78
CA THR A 3 59.35 16.02 4.62
C THR A 3 57.90 15.83 5.08
N ALA A 4 57.03 16.78 4.77
CA ALA A 4 55.60 16.68 5.00
C ALA A 4 55.02 15.75 3.90
N SER A 5 54.46 14.60 4.34
CA SER A 5 53.72 13.69 3.49
C SER A 5 52.27 14.22 3.35
N SER A 6 51.93 14.71 2.18
CA SER A 6 50.56 15.10 1.83
C SER A 6 49.75 13.85 1.46
N SER A 7 48.91 13.38 2.39
CA SER A 7 47.89 12.37 2.10
C SER A 7 46.76 12.99 1.25
N SER A 8 46.76 12.73 -0.03
CA SER A 8 45.62 13.04 -0.90
C SER A 8 44.43 12.16 -0.54
N ASN A 9 43.44 12.77 0.09
CA ASN A 9 42.13 12.14 0.37
C ASN A 9 41.37 11.99 -0.96
N VAL A 10 41.59 10.87 -1.64
CA VAL A 10 40.78 10.52 -2.85
C VAL A 10 39.39 10.11 -2.34
N SER A 11 38.43 11.03 -2.40
CA SER A 11 37.03 10.72 -2.16
C SER A 11 36.58 9.64 -3.13
N LYS A 12 36.16 8.49 -2.59
CA LYS A 12 35.56 7.40 -3.33
C LYS A 12 34.39 7.97 -4.15
N PRO A 13 34.28 7.70 -5.47
CA PRO A 13 33.16 8.19 -6.25
C PRO A 13 31.87 7.71 -5.59
N ALA A 14 30.95 8.63 -5.31
CA ALA A 14 29.63 8.29 -4.78
C ALA A 14 28.95 7.36 -5.78
N VAL A 15 28.55 6.18 -5.34
CA VAL A 15 27.71 5.28 -6.16
C VAL A 15 26.47 6.07 -6.54
N PRO A 16 26.10 6.14 -7.83
CA PRO A 16 24.87 6.84 -8.24
C PRO A 16 23.69 6.31 -7.44
N ARG A 17 22.98 7.21 -6.78
CA ARG A 17 21.77 6.82 -6.04
C ARG A 17 20.73 6.31 -7.03
N ARG A 18 20.19 5.12 -6.77
CA ARG A 18 19.11 4.56 -7.59
C ARG A 18 17.91 5.51 -7.59
N ARG A 19 17.37 5.78 -8.77
CA ARG A 19 16.24 6.68 -8.99
C ARG A 19 14.94 5.89 -9.06
N VAL A 20 13.99 6.20 -8.20
CA VAL A 20 12.73 5.49 -8.07
C VAL A 20 11.57 6.42 -8.37
N LEU A 21 10.77 6.11 -9.38
CA LEU A 21 9.48 6.76 -9.61
C LEU A 21 8.44 6.09 -8.71
N VAL A 22 7.68 6.89 -7.95
CA VAL A 22 6.53 6.39 -7.16
C VAL A 22 5.26 7.01 -7.73
N ALA A 23 4.41 6.19 -8.35
CA ALA A 23 3.05 6.54 -8.72
C ALA A 23 2.11 6.29 -7.54
N GLY A 24 1.18 7.22 -7.28
CA GLY A 24 0.37 7.22 -6.05
C GLY A 24 1.10 7.80 -4.83
N ALA A 25 2.24 8.49 -5.02
CA ALA A 25 3.09 9.03 -3.96
C ALA A 25 2.39 10.03 -3.01
N THR A 26 1.34 10.69 -3.45
CA THR A 26 0.56 11.64 -2.64
C THR A 26 -0.55 10.99 -1.81
N GLY A 27 -0.79 9.69 -2.01
CA GLY A 27 -1.72 8.90 -1.22
C GLY A 27 -1.09 8.33 0.06
N ARG A 28 -1.88 7.65 0.86
CA ARG A 28 -1.46 7.05 2.15
C ARG A 28 -0.33 6.03 1.96
N GLN A 29 -0.57 4.99 1.20
CA GLN A 29 0.37 3.90 0.96
C GLN A 29 1.58 4.35 0.14
N GLY A 30 1.37 4.95 -1.04
CA GLY A 30 2.47 5.43 -1.88
C GLY A 30 3.32 6.51 -1.19
N GLY A 31 2.69 7.37 -0.38
CA GLY A 31 3.39 8.35 0.45
C GLY A 31 4.24 7.72 1.55
N ALA A 32 3.78 6.64 2.18
CA ALA A 32 4.57 5.89 3.15
C ALA A 32 5.80 5.24 2.48
N ILE A 33 5.61 4.63 1.30
CA ILE A 33 6.70 4.07 0.49
C ILE A 33 7.70 5.16 0.09
N ALA A 34 7.23 6.28 -0.45
CA ALA A 34 8.10 7.38 -0.88
C ALA A 34 8.96 7.93 0.28
N ARG A 35 8.37 8.12 1.47
CA ARG A 35 9.09 8.52 2.68
C ARG A 35 10.12 7.48 3.13
N GLY A 36 9.78 6.20 3.05
CA GLY A 36 10.70 5.11 3.36
C GLY A 36 11.93 5.13 2.45
N LEU A 37 11.72 5.17 1.13
CA LEU A 37 12.79 5.24 0.13
C LEU A 37 13.70 6.46 0.31
N LEU A 38 13.13 7.64 0.64
CA LEU A 38 13.89 8.86 0.92
C LEU A 38 14.75 8.71 2.18
N ARG A 39 14.19 8.15 3.26
CA ARG A 39 14.90 7.91 4.53
C ARG A 39 16.12 7.00 4.30
N ASP A 40 15.96 5.99 3.44
CA ASP A 40 17.02 5.02 3.11
C ASP A 40 17.97 5.53 2.02
N GLY A 41 17.79 6.80 1.59
CA GLY A 41 18.75 7.55 0.78
C GLY A 41 18.60 7.36 -0.73
N LEU A 42 17.50 6.76 -1.21
CA LEU A 42 17.21 6.68 -2.64
C LEU A 42 16.76 8.04 -3.21
N ALA A 43 16.95 8.23 -4.50
CA ALA A 43 16.45 9.42 -5.19
C ALA A 43 15.00 9.18 -5.65
N VAL A 44 14.03 9.75 -4.93
CA VAL A 44 12.62 9.56 -5.21
C VAL A 44 12.10 10.63 -6.17
N ARG A 45 11.38 10.20 -7.21
CA ARG A 45 10.56 11.00 -8.09
C ARG A 45 9.08 10.68 -7.79
N ALA A 46 8.35 11.64 -7.24
CA ALA A 46 6.93 11.49 -6.92
C ALA A 46 6.05 11.93 -8.10
N LEU A 47 5.30 11.00 -8.69
CA LEU A 47 4.33 11.29 -9.75
C LEU A 47 3.04 11.78 -9.14
N THR A 48 2.53 12.92 -9.63
CA THR A 48 1.25 13.48 -9.19
C THR A 48 0.60 14.33 -10.27
N ARG A 49 -0.73 14.38 -10.30
CA ARG A 49 -1.53 15.29 -11.14
C ARG A 49 -1.41 16.76 -10.65
N ASN A 50 -1.16 16.95 -9.35
CA ASN A 50 -1.07 18.28 -8.73
C ASN A 50 0.22 18.43 -7.91
N PRO A 51 1.31 18.95 -8.52
CA PRO A 51 2.57 19.21 -7.83
C PRO A 51 2.49 20.24 -6.69
N ALA A 52 1.45 21.05 -6.67
CA ALA A 52 1.21 22.06 -5.63
C ALA A 52 0.36 21.52 -4.45
N SER A 53 -0.06 20.27 -4.48
CA SER A 53 -0.82 19.68 -3.37
C SER A 53 0.03 19.64 -2.07
N PRO A 54 -0.60 19.76 -0.89
CA PRO A 54 0.12 19.72 0.39
C PRO A 54 1.00 18.47 0.53
N ALA A 55 0.52 17.30 0.06
CA ALA A 55 1.28 16.05 0.10
C ALA A 55 2.51 16.09 -0.82
N ALA A 56 2.41 16.66 -2.02
CA ALA A 56 3.52 16.81 -2.94
C ALA A 56 4.58 17.80 -2.39
N VAL A 57 4.13 18.91 -1.81
CA VAL A 57 5.01 19.90 -1.13
C VAL A 57 5.74 19.27 0.04
N ALA A 58 5.05 18.46 0.87
CA ALA A 58 5.66 17.74 1.97
C ALA A 58 6.75 16.75 1.50
N LEU A 59 6.50 16.01 0.41
CA LEU A 59 7.51 15.11 -0.17
C LEU A 59 8.72 15.89 -0.73
N THR A 60 8.50 17.05 -1.35
CA THR A 60 9.57 17.94 -1.81
C THR A 60 10.44 18.41 -0.64
N ALA A 61 9.83 18.78 0.48
CA ALA A 61 10.56 19.18 1.70
C ALA A 61 11.42 18.03 2.28
N LEU A 62 11.05 16.78 2.03
CA LEU A 62 11.83 15.60 2.40
C LEU A 62 12.90 15.21 1.37
N GLY A 63 12.99 15.93 0.24
CA GLY A 63 14.02 15.72 -0.78
C GLY A 63 13.56 14.95 -2.02
N ALA A 64 12.25 14.67 -2.19
CA ALA A 64 11.75 14.10 -3.43
C ALA A 64 11.76 15.15 -4.57
N SER A 65 12.01 14.69 -5.79
CA SER A 65 11.64 15.46 -6.98
C SER A 65 10.19 15.16 -7.33
N VAL A 66 9.36 16.19 -7.52
CA VAL A 66 7.97 16.02 -7.94
C VAL A 66 7.85 16.22 -9.44
N VAL A 67 7.18 15.31 -10.14
CA VAL A 67 6.89 15.40 -11.57
C VAL A 67 5.38 15.39 -11.79
N ALA A 68 4.92 16.32 -12.65
CA ALA A 68 3.53 16.31 -13.08
C ALA A 68 3.29 15.17 -14.09
N GLY A 69 2.20 14.43 -13.88
CA GLY A 69 1.77 13.41 -14.82
C GLY A 69 0.44 12.80 -14.38
N ASP A 70 -0.25 12.24 -15.35
CA ASP A 70 -1.55 11.61 -15.19
C ASP A 70 -1.51 10.21 -15.80
N LEU A 71 -1.92 9.21 -15.04
CA LEU A 71 -2.00 7.82 -15.51
C LEU A 71 -3.02 7.66 -16.67
N ASN A 72 -3.95 8.59 -16.82
CA ASN A 72 -4.86 8.67 -17.96
C ASN A 72 -4.25 9.32 -19.22
N ASP A 73 -3.08 9.98 -19.09
CA ASP A 73 -2.35 10.55 -20.22
C ASP A 73 -0.99 9.84 -20.41
N PRO A 74 -0.91 8.80 -21.27
CA PRO A 74 0.32 8.07 -21.52
C PRO A 74 1.50 8.93 -21.98
N ARG A 75 1.24 10.11 -22.58
CA ARG A 75 2.32 11.01 -23.01
C ARG A 75 3.03 11.64 -21.82
N SER A 76 2.29 11.97 -20.77
CA SER A 76 2.87 12.51 -19.53
C SER A 76 3.76 11.50 -18.80
N LEU A 77 3.53 10.20 -19.03
CA LEU A 77 4.29 9.13 -18.40
C LEU A 77 5.67 8.95 -19.01
N VAL A 78 5.87 9.27 -20.30
CA VAL A 78 7.16 9.14 -20.98
C VAL A 78 8.24 9.96 -20.25
N ASP A 79 7.94 11.22 -19.95
CA ASP A 79 8.86 12.09 -19.21
C ASP A 79 9.01 11.67 -17.73
N ALA A 80 7.93 11.15 -17.16
CA ALA A 80 7.93 10.71 -15.77
C ALA A 80 8.88 9.52 -15.55
N VAL A 81 8.88 8.53 -16.45
CA VAL A 81 9.74 7.33 -16.34
C VAL A 81 11.16 7.55 -16.90
N ALA A 82 11.41 8.66 -17.62
CA ALA A 82 12.70 8.90 -18.24
C ALA A 82 13.85 8.89 -17.23
N GLY A 83 14.78 7.97 -17.42
CA GLY A 83 16.00 7.86 -16.62
C GLY A 83 15.78 7.44 -15.18
N VAL A 84 14.67 6.80 -14.81
CA VAL A 84 14.50 6.11 -13.51
C VAL A 84 14.96 4.66 -13.61
N ASP A 85 15.44 4.11 -12.52
CA ASP A 85 15.92 2.74 -12.46
C ASP A 85 14.80 1.78 -12.02
N THR A 86 13.88 2.27 -11.18
CA THR A 86 12.74 1.50 -10.65
C THR A 86 11.46 2.33 -10.71
N VAL A 87 10.35 1.67 -11.02
CA VAL A 87 8.99 2.23 -10.89
C VAL A 87 8.25 1.49 -9.79
N VAL A 88 7.64 2.24 -8.86
CA VAL A 88 6.71 1.71 -7.86
C VAL A 88 5.31 2.22 -8.20
N LEU A 89 4.37 1.31 -8.43
CA LEU A 89 2.97 1.62 -8.69
C LEU A 89 2.11 1.28 -7.47
N VAL A 90 1.36 2.27 -7.01
CA VAL A 90 0.20 2.11 -6.13
C VAL A 90 -1.00 2.66 -6.90
N SER A 91 -1.87 1.78 -7.37
CA SER A 91 -3.10 2.12 -8.09
C SER A 91 -4.31 2.15 -7.16
N THR A 92 -5.39 2.79 -7.58
CA THR A 92 -6.65 2.83 -6.84
C THR A 92 -7.85 2.79 -7.78
N PRO A 93 -8.86 1.95 -7.53
CA PRO A 93 -10.11 1.94 -8.29
C PRO A 93 -11.13 2.97 -7.79
N TYR A 94 -10.91 3.55 -6.59
CA TYR A 94 -11.94 4.32 -5.88
C TYR A 94 -12.23 5.69 -6.48
N GLU A 95 -11.36 6.21 -7.35
CA GLU A 95 -11.59 7.51 -8.00
C GLU A 95 -12.43 7.39 -9.28
N GLU A 96 -12.09 6.41 -10.15
CA GLU A 96 -12.65 6.31 -11.51
C GLU A 96 -13.14 4.89 -11.87
N GLY A 97 -13.13 3.98 -10.91
CA GLY A 97 -13.57 2.60 -11.06
C GLY A 97 -12.48 1.60 -11.51
N PRO A 98 -12.79 0.30 -11.45
CA PRO A 98 -11.85 -0.77 -11.77
C PRO A 98 -11.32 -0.76 -13.20
N GLU A 99 -12.18 -0.41 -14.19
CA GLU A 99 -11.76 -0.32 -15.59
C GLU A 99 -10.75 0.80 -15.82
N ALA A 100 -10.89 1.93 -15.11
CA ALA A 100 -9.91 3.02 -15.20
C ALA A 100 -8.60 2.60 -14.53
N GLU A 101 -8.65 1.95 -13.38
CA GLU A 101 -7.47 1.40 -12.71
C GLU A 101 -6.68 0.47 -13.64
N ILE A 102 -7.36 -0.44 -14.36
CA ILE A 102 -6.73 -1.32 -15.34
C ILE A 102 -6.00 -0.51 -16.41
N ARG A 103 -6.69 0.45 -17.05
CA ARG A 103 -6.06 1.28 -18.12
C ARG A 103 -4.86 2.07 -17.60
N GLN A 104 -4.99 2.67 -16.43
CA GLN A 104 -3.96 3.46 -15.76
C GLN A 104 -2.74 2.60 -15.40
N GLY A 105 -2.96 1.43 -14.80
CA GLY A 105 -1.89 0.50 -14.45
C GLY A 105 -1.13 0.00 -15.68
N ILE A 106 -1.84 -0.43 -16.72
CA ILE A 106 -1.27 -0.88 -17.99
C ILE A 106 -0.46 0.25 -18.63
N ALA A 107 -0.98 1.48 -18.67
CA ALA A 107 -0.27 2.62 -19.27
C ALA A 107 1.09 2.89 -18.59
N LEU A 108 1.18 2.78 -17.27
CA LEU A 108 2.45 2.95 -16.56
C LEU A 108 3.40 1.77 -16.76
N VAL A 109 2.88 0.54 -16.80
CA VAL A 109 3.67 -0.67 -17.12
C VAL A 109 4.29 -0.54 -18.51
N ASP A 110 3.51 -0.13 -19.52
CA ASP A 110 3.99 0.04 -20.90
C ASP A 110 5.02 1.17 -21.00
N ALA A 111 4.80 2.29 -20.30
CA ALA A 111 5.77 3.38 -20.25
C ALA A 111 7.10 2.94 -19.63
N ALA A 112 7.03 2.18 -18.52
CA ALA A 112 8.21 1.63 -17.85
C ALA A 112 8.95 0.61 -18.74
N LYS A 113 8.21 -0.25 -19.45
CA LYS A 113 8.78 -1.21 -20.40
C LYS A 113 9.51 -0.51 -21.56
N ASN A 114 8.88 0.52 -22.14
CA ASN A 114 9.47 1.29 -23.23
C ASN A 114 10.72 2.10 -22.80
N ALA A 115 10.79 2.47 -21.52
CA ALA A 115 11.94 3.15 -20.94
C ALA A 115 13.03 2.18 -20.43
N GLU A 116 12.82 0.87 -20.60
CA GLU A 116 13.73 -0.21 -20.17
C GLU A 116 14.13 -0.09 -18.70
N VAL A 117 13.17 0.25 -17.81
CA VAL A 117 13.45 0.32 -16.37
C VAL A 117 13.91 -1.05 -15.85
N GLU A 118 14.81 -1.04 -14.89
CA GLU A 118 15.45 -2.26 -14.39
C GLU A 118 14.57 -3.06 -13.43
N HIS A 119 13.52 -2.42 -12.84
CA HIS A 119 12.61 -3.07 -11.90
C HIS A 119 11.27 -2.34 -11.81
N PHE A 120 10.17 -3.11 -11.77
CA PHE A 120 8.82 -2.61 -11.55
C PHE A 120 8.23 -3.24 -10.29
N VAL A 121 7.90 -2.44 -9.30
CA VAL A 121 7.24 -2.90 -8.07
C VAL A 121 5.76 -2.53 -8.15
N PHE A 122 4.90 -3.52 -8.22
CA PHE A 122 3.45 -3.30 -8.23
C PHE A 122 2.84 -3.61 -6.85
N ASN A 123 2.21 -2.62 -6.24
CA ASN A 123 1.42 -2.82 -5.02
C ASN A 123 0.00 -3.22 -5.43
N SER A 124 -0.24 -4.52 -5.40
CA SER A 124 -1.50 -5.20 -5.74
C SER A 124 -2.37 -5.43 -4.50
N VAL A 125 -3.09 -6.53 -4.46
CA VAL A 125 -3.83 -7.06 -3.30
C VAL A 125 -3.67 -8.57 -3.23
N ALA A 126 -3.69 -9.15 -2.04
CA ALA A 126 -3.67 -10.60 -1.85
C ALA A 126 -4.86 -11.24 -2.58
N SER A 127 -4.64 -12.42 -3.14
CA SER A 127 -5.62 -13.17 -3.91
C SER A 127 -6.09 -12.55 -5.25
N ALA A 128 -5.53 -11.43 -5.73
CA ALA A 128 -5.94 -10.78 -6.98
C ALA A 128 -5.91 -11.69 -8.23
N THR A 129 -5.10 -12.74 -8.21
CA THR A 129 -4.96 -13.69 -9.34
C THR A 129 -5.94 -14.87 -9.27
N ARG A 130 -6.83 -14.91 -8.26
CA ARG A 130 -7.73 -16.05 -8.00
C ARG A 130 -9.13 -15.88 -8.59
N GLU A 131 -9.39 -14.85 -9.41
CA GLU A 131 -10.71 -14.55 -9.98
C GLU A 131 -11.78 -14.50 -8.88
N THR A 132 -11.59 -13.60 -7.94
CA THR A 132 -12.39 -13.52 -6.71
C THR A 132 -13.83 -13.06 -6.94
N GLY A 133 -14.09 -12.40 -8.06
CA GLY A 133 -15.33 -11.69 -8.34
C GLY A 133 -15.44 -10.34 -7.60
N VAL A 134 -14.43 -9.98 -6.81
CA VAL A 134 -14.32 -8.66 -6.16
C VAL A 134 -13.73 -7.69 -7.18
N PRO A 135 -14.46 -6.66 -7.64
CA PRO A 135 -14.04 -5.84 -8.78
C PRO A 135 -12.65 -5.21 -8.62
N HIS A 136 -12.36 -4.66 -7.44
CA HIS A 136 -11.05 -4.03 -7.19
C HIS A 136 -9.90 -5.02 -6.92
N PHE A 137 -10.17 -6.31 -6.65
CA PHE A 137 -9.14 -7.35 -6.64
C PHE A 137 -8.84 -7.79 -8.08
N ASP A 138 -9.89 -8.08 -8.82
CA ASP A 138 -9.79 -8.60 -10.17
C ASP A 138 -9.15 -7.59 -11.14
N SER A 139 -9.38 -6.27 -10.94
CA SER A 139 -8.70 -5.23 -11.72
C SER A 139 -7.18 -5.27 -11.54
N LYS A 140 -6.70 -5.46 -10.32
CA LYS A 140 -5.26 -5.61 -10.04
C LYS A 140 -4.69 -6.90 -10.64
N GLY A 141 -5.45 -7.98 -10.61
CA GLY A 141 -5.08 -9.24 -11.28
C GLY A 141 -4.90 -9.08 -12.80
N VAL A 142 -5.70 -8.20 -13.43
CA VAL A 142 -5.50 -7.87 -14.87
C VAL A 142 -4.17 -7.14 -15.07
N ILE A 143 -3.85 -6.17 -14.21
CA ILE A 143 -2.58 -5.42 -14.30
C ILE A 143 -1.39 -6.36 -14.05
N GLU A 144 -1.46 -7.27 -13.06
CA GLU A 144 -0.42 -8.27 -12.79
C GLU A 144 -0.13 -9.13 -14.02
N ARG A 145 -1.16 -9.68 -14.64
CA ARG A 145 -1.02 -10.51 -15.86
C ARG A 145 -0.39 -9.73 -17.01
N HIS A 146 -0.75 -8.46 -17.18
CA HIS A 146 -0.14 -7.62 -18.21
C HIS A 146 1.35 -7.37 -17.91
N LEU A 147 1.68 -7.01 -16.67
CA LEU A 147 3.07 -6.79 -16.23
C LEU A 147 3.94 -8.02 -16.49
N GLU A 148 3.46 -9.20 -16.09
CA GLU A 148 4.16 -10.47 -16.32
C GLU A 148 4.38 -10.73 -17.82
N ALA A 149 3.35 -10.51 -18.66
CA ALA A 149 3.42 -10.73 -20.10
C ALA A 149 4.43 -9.80 -20.82
N THR A 150 4.74 -8.63 -20.26
CA THR A 150 5.74 -7.71 -20.85
C THR A 150 7.17 -8.22 -20.73
N GLY A 151 7.47 -9.14 -19.81
CA GLY A 151 8.83 -9.58 -19.48
C GLY A 151 9.69 -8.49 -18.82
N LEU A 152 9.10 -7.40 -18.35
CA LEU A 152 9.79 -6.40 -17.50
C LEU A 152 10.18 -7.07 -16.18
N PRO A 153 11.41 -6.89 -15.64
CA PRO A 153 11.74 -7.38 -14.31
C PRO A 153 10.82 -6.75 -13.25
N TYR A 154 10.13 -7.57 -12.48
CA TYR A 154 9.11 -7.08 -11.55
C TYR A 154 9.11 -7.78 -10.19
N THR A 155 8.45 -7.15 -9.23
CA THR A 155 8.00 -7.75 -7.96
C THR A 155 6.58 -7.26 -7.69
N VAL A 156 5.68 -8.18 -7.31
CA VAL A 156 4.34 -7.84 -6.84
C VAL A 156 4.30 -7.92 -5.32
N VAL A 157 3.91 -6.82 -4.67
CA VAL A 157 3.64 -6.74 -3.24
C VAL A 157 2.13 -6.71 -3.06
N ALA A 158 1.56 -7.74 -2.45
CA ALA A 158 0.12 -7.99 -2.44
C ALA A 158 -0.42 -8.06 -1.00
N PRO A 159 -0.78 -6.93 -0.38
CA PRO A 159 -1.30 -6.89 0.99
C PRO A 159 -2.71 -7.47 1.11
N SER A 160 -3.03 -7.98 2.29
CA SER A 160 -4.38 -8.26 2.76
C SER A 160 -5.13 -6.96 3.13
N ALA A 161 -6.21 -7.02 3.91
CA ALA A 161 -6.98 -5.86 4.34
C ALA A 161 -6.14 -4.90 5.21
N PHE A 162 -6.30 -3.59 4.99
CA PHE A 162 -5.57 -2.60 5.79
C PHE A 162 -6.23 -2.34 7.14
N VAL A 163 -5.49 -2.51 8.23
CA VAL A 163 -5.95 -2.11 9.58
C VAL A 163 -6.17 -0.59 9.69
N ASP A 164 -5.42 0.18 8.91
CA ASP A 164 -5.50 1.65 8.90
C ASP A 164 -6.84 2.18 8.38
N ASP A 165 -7.61 1.36 7.65
CA ASP A 165 -8.88 1.77 7.08
C ASP A 165 -9.96 1.96 8.15
N TRP A 166 -9.87 1.27 9.30
CA TRP A 166 -10.80 1.42 10.40
C TRP A 166 -10.80 2.83 11.02
N LEU A 167 -9.69 3.57 10.92
CA LEU A 167 -9.56 4.95 11.43
C LEU A 167 -9.63 6.02 10.35
N THR A 168 -9.54 5.67 9.07
CA THR A 168 -9.50 6.66 7.98
C THR A 168 -10.81 7.39 7.82
N ASP A 169 -11.90 6.67 7.95
CA ASP A 169 -13.26 7.20 7.97
C ASP A 169 -14.09 6.39 8.97
N PRO A 170 -14.04 6.76 10.26
CA PRO A 170 -14.75 6.03 11.32
C PRO A 170 -16.27 5.98 11.12
N ASP A 171 -16.82 6.85 10.26
CA ASP A 171 -18.24 6.85 9.93
C ASP A 171 -18.57 5.94 8.73
N ALA A 172 -17.58 5.69 7.83
CA ALA A 172 -17.81 4.95 6.59
C ALA A 172 -17.63 3.43 6.71
N LEU A 173 -16.61 2.98 7.44
CA LEU A 173 -16.24 1.55 7.49
C LEU A 173 -16.57 0.87 8.81
N GLY A 174 -17.42 1.35 9.62
CA GLY A 174 -17.69 0.61 10.84
C GLY A 174 -18.67 1.28 11.74
N ASP A 175 -18.99 2.54 11.53
CA ASP A 175 -19.82 3.32 12.46
C ASP A 175 -19.17 3.36 13.86
N LEU A 176 -17.85 3.48 13.92
CA LEU A 176 -17.11 3.48 15.19
C LEU A 176 -17.53 4.66 16.09
N LYS A 177 -17.84 5.83 15.52
CA LYS A 177 -18.38 6.97 16.27
C LYS A 177 -19.76 6.70 16.83
N GLY A 178 -20.57 5.88 16.15
CA GLY A 178 -21.85 5.38 16.65
C GLY A 178 -21.71 4.24 17.68
N GLY A 179 -20.50 3.86 18.04
CA GLY A 179 -20.22 2.79 18.98
C GLY A 179 -20.30 1.39 18.37
N HIS A 180 -20.13 1.25 17.06
CA HIS A 180 -20.22 -0.05 16.40
C HIS A 180 -19.04 -0.31 15.48
N LEU A 181 -18.52 -1.53 15.50
CA LEU A 181 -17.70 -2.08 14.41
C LEU A 181 -18.60 -2.95 13.53
N SER A 182 -18.99 -2.42 12.37
CA SER A 182 -19.99 -3.05 11.50
C SER A 182 -19.33 -3.69 10.29
N MET A 183 -19.49 -5.00 10.09
CA MET A 183 -18.99 -5.74 8.93
C MET A 183 -20.02 -6.77 8.47
N ALA A 184 -20.00 -7.10 7.17
CA ALA A 184 -20.82 -8.19 6.63
C ALA A 184 -20.07 -9.54 6.76
N MET A 185 -19.65 -9.85 7.96
CA MET A 185 -18.98 -11.10 8.34
C MET A 185 -19.56 -11.60 9.66
N THR A 186 -19.54 -12.91 9.87
CA THR A 186 -19.92 -13.47 11.17
C THR A 186 -18.94 -13.02 12.28
N PRO A 187 -19.39 -12.84 13.53
CA PRO A 187 -18.59 -12.25 14.61
C PRO A 187 -17.26 -12.94 14.88
N THR A 188 -17.18 -14.24 14.61
CA THR A 188 -16.01 -15.09 14.87
C THR A 188 -15.19 -15.41 13.61
N ARG A 189 -15.61 -14.92 12.44
CA ARG A 189 -14.83 -15.05 11.22
C ARG A 189 -13.57 -14.19 11.31
N GLU A 190 -12.42 -14.79 11.17
CA GLU A 190 -11.14 -14.09 11.17
C GLU A 190 -10.90 -13.40 9.82
N LEU A 191 -10.31 -12.22 9.89
CA LEU A 191 -9.84 -11.43 8.76
C LEU A 191 -8.34 -11.21 8.91
N GLN A 192 -7.58 -11.61 7.89
CA GLN A 192 -6.17 -11.28 7.83
C GLN A 192 -5.98 -9.80 7.46
N GLN A 193 -5.14 -9.12 8.22
CA GLN A 193 -4.91 -7.69 8.10
C GLN A 193 -3.42 -7.35 8.15
N ILE A 194 -3.10 -6.13 7.69
CA ILE A 194 -1.75 -5.58 7.67
C ILE A 194 -1.80 -4.06 7.76
N SER A 195 -0.79 -3.42 8.35
CA SER A 195 -0.67 -1.96 8.33
C SER A 195 -0.01 -1.44 7.06
N ILE A 196 -0.37 -0.21 6.67
CA ILE A 196 0.29 0.50 5.56
C ILE A 196 1.80 0.66 5.82
N ALA A 197 2.21 0.80 7.07
CA ALA A 197 3.62 0.92 7.44
C ALA A 197 4.42 -0.35 7.12
N GLU A 198 3.86 -1.52 7.38
CA GLU A 198 4.48 -2.82 7.09
C GLU A 198 4.55 -3.07 5.58
N VAL A 199 3.48 -2.76 4.84
CA VAL A 199 3.48 -2.84 3.37
C VAL A 199 4.52 -1.91 2.77
N ALA A 200 4.66 -0.68 3.31
CA ALA A 200 5.70 0.25 2.87
C ALA A 200 7.10 -0.28 3.18
N ALA A 201 7.31 -0.89 4.34
CA ALA A 201 8.61 -1.49 4.70
C ALA A 201 9.01 -2.61 3.73
N VAL A 202 8.08 -3.52 3.39
CA VAL A 202 8.34 -4.57 2.39
C VAL A 202 8.59 -3.96 1.01
N SER A 203 7.77 -2.98 0.58
CA SER A 203 7.93 -2.32 -0.72
C SER A 203 9.29 -1.62 -0.85
N VAL A 204 9.77 -0.98 0.22
CA VAL A 204 11.11 -0.36 0.29
C VAL A 204 12.18 -1.44 0.18
N LEU A 205 12.08 -2.50 0.97
CA LEU A 205 13.05 -3.60 0.99
C LEU A 205 13.20 -4.27 -0.39
N VAL A 206 12.10 -4.60 -1.06
CA VAL A 206 12.16 -5.24 -2.40
C VAL A 206 12.65 -4.26 -3.47
N THR A 207 12.46 -2.95 -3.28
CA THR A 207 13.00 -1.91 -4.16
C THR A 207 14.51 -1.78 -3.99
N GLU A 208 15.02 -1.86 -2.78
CA GLU A 208 16.45 -1.76 -2.47
C GLU A 208 17.22 -3.03 -2.84
N GLN A 209 16.66 -4.18 -2.51
CA GLN A 209 17.29 -5.48 -2.66
C GLN A 209 16.64 -6.31 -3.78
N ARG A 210 16.39 -5.70 -4.93
CA ARG A 210 15.57 -6.25 -6.01
C ARG A 210 15.90 -7.70 -6.40
N GLU A 211 17.19 -8.07 -6.49
CA GLU A 211 17.63 -9.33 -7.10
C GLU A 211 16.98 -10.59 -6.51
N PRO A 212 16.80 -10.73 -5.18
CA PRO A 212 16.13 -11.89 -4.60
C PRO A 212 14.62 -11.96 -4.87
N PHE A 213 14.03 -10.85 -5.34
CA PHE A 213 12.57 -10.70 -5.45
C PHE A 213 12.06 -10.57 -6.89
N LEU A 214 12.95 -10.63 -7.88
CA LEU A 214 12.58 -10.53 -9.29
C LEU A 214 11.68 -11.70 -9.71
N GLY A 215 10.53 -11.37 -10.29
CA GLY A 215 9.51 -12.34 -10.71
C GLY A 215 8.65 -12.89 -9.58
N GLU A 216 8.81 -12.38 -8.35
CA GLU A 216 8.03 -12.85 -7.22
C GLU A 216 6.73 -12.07 -7.03
N ARG A 217 5.72 -12.79 -6.52
CA ARG A 217 4.49 -12.26 -5.96
C ARG A 217 4.45 -12.58 -4.47
N ILE A 218 4.44 -11.54 -3.64
CA ILE A 218 4.56 -11.65 -2.19
C ILE A 218 3.24 -11.20 -1.57
N GLU A 219 2.44 -12.15 -1.09
CA GLU A 219 1.23 -11.84 -0.33
C GLU A 219 1.58 -11.49 1.12
N LEU A 220 0.94 -10.46 1.66
CA LEU A 220 1.29 -9.90 2.96
C LEU A 220 0.08 -9.86 3.90
N ALA A 221 0.30 -10.38 5.11
CA ALA A 221 -0.56 -10.18 6.27
C ALA A 221 0.30 -10.17 7.53
N SER A 222 -0.09 -9.44 8.55
CA SER A 222 0.62 -9.40 9.84
C SER A 222 -0.13 -10.07 10.97
N ASP A 223 -1.46 -10.11 10.87
CA ASP A 223 -2.33 -10.70 11.89
C ASP A 223 -3.60 -11.30 11.28
N SER A 224 -4.27 -12.17 12.04
CA SER A 224 -5.59 -12.73 11.72
C SER A 224 -6.46 -12.64 12.96
N ILE A 225 -7.57 -11.90 12.88
CA ILE A 225 -8.39 -11.55 14.04
C ILE A 225 -9.86 -11.45 13.67
N SER A 226 -10.75 -11.86 14.57
CA SER A 226 -12.20 -11.75 14.39
C SER A 226 -12.73 -10.35 14.67
N GLY A 227 -13.85 -9.99 14.02
CA GLY A 227 -14.50 -8.70 14.25
C GLY A 227 -14.91 -8.47 15.70
N LEU A 228 -15.30 -9.54 16.40
CA LEU A 228 -15.66 -9.48 17.82
C LEU A 228 -14.45 -9.12 18.70
N GLU A 229 -13.28 -9.70 18.40
CA GLU A 229 -12.05 -9.38 19.13
C GLU A 229 -11.54 -7.98 18.81
N MET A 230 -11.64 -7.57 17.54
CA MET A 230 -11.31 -6.19 17.13
C MET A 230 -12.15 -5.16 17.90
N ALA A 231 -13.48 -5.33 17.96
CA ALA A 231 -14.36 -4.42 18.69
C ALA A 231 -14.00 -4.32 20.18
N LYS A 232 -13.64 -5.45 20.79
CA LYS A 232 -13.19 -5.50 22.19
C LYS A 232 -11.88 -4.73 22.39
N ILE A 233 -10.89 -4.92 21.51
CA ILE A 233 -9.60 -4.21 21.57
C ILE A 233 -9.83 -2.71 21.37
N ILE A 234 -10.60 -2.31 20.35
CA ILE A 234 -10.92 -0.89 20.11
C ILE A 234 -11.60 -0.28 21.35
N SER A 235 -12.54 -0.99 21.98
CA SER A 235 -13.19 -0.51 23.22
C SER A 235 -12.18 -0.28 24.34
N GLN A 236 -11.22 -1.17 24.50
CA GLN A 236 -10.19 -1.08 25.55
C GLN A 236 -9.23 0.09 25.33
N GLU A 237 -8.77 0.25 24.09
CA GLU A 237 -7.77 1.26 23.75
C GLU A 237 -8.35 2.67 23.59
N SER A 238 -9.59 2.79 23.05
CA SER A 238 -10.27 4.08 22.90
C SER A 238 -10.96 4.57 24.19
N GLY A 239 -11.25 3.67 25.14
CA GLY A 239 -12.08 3.98 26.29
C GLY A 239 -13.56 4.19 25.95
N GLN A 240 -13.98 3.95 24.71
CA GLN A 240 -15.38 4.04 24.25
C GLN A 240 -16.00 2.64 24.18
N ASN A 241 -17.33 2.55 24.36
CA ASN A 241 -18.01 1.27 24.15
C ASN A 241 -18.20 1.03 22.64
N VAL A 242 -17.51 0.05 22.09
CA VAL A 242 -17.64 -0.36 20.68
C VAL A 242 -18.14 -1.80 20.65
N GLU A 243 -19.29 -2.02 20.03
CA GLU A 243 -19.89 -3.34 19.87
C GLU A 243 -19.77 -3.83 18.42
N TYR A 244 -19.48 -5.11 18.24
CA TYR A 244 -19.51 -5.71 16.90
C TYR A 244 -20.94 -5.81 16.38
N ARG A 245 -21.16 -5.37 15.14
CA ARG A 245 -22.45 -5.47 14.47
C ARG A 245 -22.31 -6.20 13.13
N GLU A 246 -22.89 -7.38 13.03
CA GLU A 246 -22.98 -8.11 11.78
C GLU A 246 -24.00 -7.44 10.85
N LEU A 247 -23.57 -7.10 9.63
CA LEU A 247 -24.44 -6.59 8.57
C LEU A 247 -24.90 -7.75 7.68
N SER A 248 -26.16 -7.77 7.30
CA SER A 248 -26.62 -8.60 6.21
C SER A 248 -26.00 -8.13 4.88
N ALA A 249 -25.91 -9.01 3.88
CA ALA A 249 -25.41 -8.64 2.55
C ALA A 249 -26.17 -7.46 1.92
N ALA A 250 -27.50 -7.36 2.14
CA ALA A 250 -28.30 -6.25 1.66
C ALA A 250 -27.93 -4.91 2.35
N GLN A 251 -27.74 -4.93 3.67
CA GLN A 251 -27.28 -3.75 4.42
C GLN A 251 -25.88 -3.34 4.00
N ALA A 252 -24.97 -4.29 3.80
CA ALA A 252 -23.62 -4.00 3.33
C ALA A 252 -23.65 -3.34 1.94
N GLN A 253 -24.46 -3.84 1.01
CA GLN A 253 -24.57 -3.27 -0.31
C GLN A 253 -25.17 -1.85 -0.30
N GLU A 254 -26.15 -1.59 0.56
CA GLU A 254 -26.76 -0.27 0.73
C GLU A 254 -25.76 0.73 1.35
N PHE A 255 -24.97 0.28 2.34
CA PHE A 255 -24.11 1.14 3.14
C PHE A 255 -22.77 1.42 2.45
N MET A 256 -22.11 0.40 1.86
CA MET A 256 -20.75 0.50 1.32
C MET A 256 -20.63 0.24 -0.20
N GLY A 257 -21.77 -0.01 -0.87
CA GLY A 257 -21.81 -0.26 -2.30
C GLY A 257 -21.44 -1.70 -2.71
N TYR A 258 -21.61 -1.99 -4.00
CA TYR A 258 -21.48 -3.35 -4.57
C TYR A 258 -20.07 -3.94 -4.37
N ASP A 259 -19.02 -3.16 -4.62
CA ASP A 259 -17.65 -3.64 -4.60
C ASP A 259 -17.23 -4.11 -3.20
N LEU A 260 -17.39 -3.25 -2.19
CA LEU A 260 -17.04 -3.60 -0.81
C LEU A 260 -17.96 -4.68 -0.23
N ALA A 261 -19.25 -4.66 -0.54
CA ALA A 261 -20.18 -5.72 -0.11
C ALA A 261 -19.78 -7.09 -0.71
N THR A 262 -19.34 -7.12 -1.97
CA THR A 262 -18.80 -8.33 -2.61
C THR A 262 -17.51 -8.78 -1.94
N MET A 263 -16.63 -7.85 -1.58
CA MET A 263 -15.40 -8.13 -0.84
C MET A 263 -15.69 -8.77 0.52
N PHE A 264 -16.60 -8.22 1.31
CA PHE A 264 -16.97 -8.82 2.60
C PHE A 264 -17.63 -10.18 2.46
N THR A 265 -18.44 -10.40 1.43
CA THR A 265 -18.98 -11.73 1.10
C THR A 265 -17.86 -12.72 0.77
N TRP A 266 -16.85 -12.28 0.05
CA TRP A 266 -15.67 -13.08 -0.25
C TRP A 266 -14.85 -13.36 1.02
N PHE A 267 -14.68 -12.40 1.91
CA PHE A 267 -14.01 -12.60 3.20
C PHE A 267 -14.73 -13.64 4.07
N GLU A 268 -16.06 -13.59 4.10
CA GLU A 268 -16.86 -14.56 4.86
C GLU A 268 -16.72 -15.98 4.32
N THR A 269 -16.76 -16.15 2.99
CA THR A 269 -16.80 -17.48 2.35
C THR A 269 -15.43 -18.07 2.10
N THR A 270 -14.46 -17.27 1.73
CA THR A 270 -13.11 -17.68 1.30
C THR A 270 -12.03 -17.07 2.18
N GLY A 271 -11.88 -15.74 2.12
CA GLY A 271 -10.87 -14.99 2.84
C GLY A 271 -9.45 -15.15 2.29
N PHE A 272 -8.52 -14.45 2.91
CA PHE A 272 -7.09 -14.59 2.64
C PHE A 272 -6.52 -15.83 3.34
N ASP A 273 -5.40 -16.36 2.82
CA ASP A 273 -4.72 -17.57 3.33
C ASP A 273 -3.19 -17.40 3.40
N VAL A 274 -2.75 -16.18 3.73
CA VAL A 274 -1.32 -15.86 3.86
C VAL A 274 -0.73 -16.59 5.08
N GLU A 275 0.42 -17.25 4.87
CA GLU A 275 1.17 -17.92 5.92
C GLU A 275 1.96 -16.91 6.76
N VAL A 276 1.31 -16.23 7.70
CA VAL A 276 1.85 -15.10 8.48
C VAL A 276 3.18 -15.44 9.15
N ALA A 277 3.28 -16.61 9.80
CA ALA A 277 4.51 -17.01 10.49
C ALA A 277 5.71 -17.19 9.55
N ALA A 278 5.48 -17.76 8.36
CA ALA A 278 6.52 -17.91 7.34
C ALA A 278 6.95 -16.56 6.78
N LEU A 279 5.99 -15.64 6.59
CA LEU A 279 6.25 -14.28 6.12
C LEU A 279 7.11 -13.49 7.12
N GLN A 280 6.78 -13.56 8.41
CA GLN A 280 7.54 -12.91 9.48
C GLN A 280 8.98 -13.45 9.59
N GLN A 281 9.17 -14.76 9.41
CA GLN A 281 10.50 -15.36 9.35
C GLN A 281 11.30 -14.90 8.12
N ARG A 282 10.63 -14.73 6.97
CA ARG A 282 11.26 -14.29 5.72
C ARG A 282 11.71 -12.83 5.79
N PHE A 283 10.94 -11.98 6.46
CA PHE A 283 11.17 -10.54 6.56
C PHE A 283 11.32 -10.07 8.03
N PRO A 284 12.37 -10.52 8.74
CA PRO A 284 12.49 -10.27 10.19
C PRO A 284 12.72 -8.80 10.56
N THR A 285 13.03 -7.95 9.59
CA THR A 285 13.31 -6.51 9.81
C THR A 285 12.09 -5.62 9.60
N VAL A 286 10.93 -6.18 9.19
CA VAL A 286 9.71 -5.39 8.87
C VAL A 286 9.00 -4.97 10.13
N GLY A 287 9.25 -5.33 11.29
CA GLY A 287 8.58 -4.83 12.50
C GLY A 287 7.07 -5.12 12.50
N TRP A 288 6.74 -6.39 12.28
CA TRP A 288 5.37 -6.87 12.23
C TRP A 288 4.59 -6.60 13.52
N THR A 289 3.33 -6.21 13.40
CA THR A 289 2.44 -5.89 14.53
C THR A 289 1.17 -6.73 14.49
N THR A 290 0.66 -7.08 15.67
CA THR A 290 -0.71 -7.59 15.80
C THR A 290 -1.71 -6.43 15.74
N PHE A 291 -2.99 -6.73 15.53
CA PHE A 291 -4.05 -5.73 15.61
C PHE A 291 -4.04 -4.99 16.97
N GLU A 292 -3.83 -5.71 18.08
CA GLU A 292 -3.74 -5.11 19.42
C GLU A 292 -2.56 -4.12 19.51
N GLN A 293 -1.38 -4.49 19.04
CA GLN A 293 -0.21 -3.60 19.04
C GLN A 293 -0.43 -2.37 18.15
N TRP A 294 -1.07 -2.56 16.99
CA TRP A 294 -1.45 -1.46 16.14
C TRP A 294 -2.45 -0.53 16.84
N ALA A 295 -3.51 -1.07 17.47
CA ALA A 295 -4.53 -0.31 18.17
C ALA A 295 -3.96 0.51 19.34
N GLN A 296 -3.00 -0.04 20.08
CA GLN A 296 -2.30 0.65 21.19
C GLN A 296 -1.49 1.87 20.72
N ALA A 297 -1.07 1.88 19.46
CA ALA A 297 -0.27 2.97 18.88
C ALA A 297 -1.13 4.08 18.24
N GLN A 298 -2.47 3.92 18.19
CA GLN A 298 -3.37 4.88 17.53
C GLN A 298 -3.82 6.01 18.45
N ASP A 299 -4.14 7.14 17.81
CA ASP A 299 -4.86 8.24 18.46
C ASP A 299 -6.37 8.04 18.26
N TRP A 300 -7.05 7.66 19.33
CA TRP A 300 -8.50 7.40 19.34
C TRP A 300 -9.35 8.63 19.66
N SER A 301 -8.75 9.83 19.75
CA SER A 301 -9.47 11.08 20.07
C SER A 301 -10.63 11.38 19.09
N ALA A 302 -10.53 10.87 17.84
CA ALA A 302 -11.61 10.99 16.86
C ALA A 302 -12.92 10.27 17.26
N LEU A 303 -12.86 9.33 18.21
CA LEU A 303 -14.04 8.62 18.74
C LEU A 303 -14.59 9.26 20.03
N GLU A 304 -13.92 10.29 20.58
CA GLU A 304 -14.45 11.00 21.74
C GLU A 304 -15.73 11.75 21.35
N PRO A 305 -16.75 11.77 22.22
CA PRO A 305 -17.95 12.56 21.98
C PRO A 305 -17.58 14.04 21.81
N ASP A 306 -18.24 14.72 20.88
CA ASP A 306 -18.09 16.17 20.75
C ASP A 306 -18.33 16.84 22.10
N ALA A 307 -17.37 17.68 22.54
CA ALA A 307 -17.51 18.41 23.78
C ALA A 307 -18.75 19.32 23.70
N THR A 308 -19.81 18.97 24.44
CA THR A 308 -21.09 19.71 24.51
C THR A 308 -20.92 21.07 25.19
#